data_b45d476b767400084e65606ac4ff3e26
#
_entry.id   b45d476b767400084e65606ac4ff3e26
#
_cell.length_a   1.000
_cell.length_b   1.000
_cell.length_c   1.000
_cell.angle_alpha   90.00
_cell.angle_beta   90.00
_cell.angle_gamma   90.00
#
_symmetry.space_group_name_H-M   'P 1'
#
loop_
_entity.id
_entity.type
_entity.pdbx_description
1 polymer ?
#
loop_
_entity_poly.entity_id
_entity_poly.type
_entity_poly.pdbx_seq_one_letter_code
_entity_poly.pdbx_strand_id
1 'polypeptide(L)'
;VPIPTFREVQGTIATQLQEQGILAAILVDLGPLGQVERSFGGATFRSLRSQVDPLLEEMRQRFRSDDLLTRDEHEGDRFLLFLTGPRKGEAPFSSANLRKLVDRVEEYVNPRVGRLTLPYLREKPRVGIGYGIVLWSPLESPERQILRLVEDAAASVEMRARLHSRDERERLVEIIQNREIWTAFQPIIDLGDSGVMGWEGLSRGPRGSELELPLVLFGRAARYGVTEELERACR
;
A
#
# COMPACT_ATOMS: atom_id res chain seq x y z
N VAL A 1 9.96 -22.40 -0.96
CA VAL A 1 9.20 -22.89 -2.14
C VAL A 1 8.76 -21.64 -2.91
N PRO A 2 8.94 -21.59 -4.24
CA PRO A 2 8.46 -20.45 -5.02
C PRO A 2 6.94 -20.33 -4.92
N ILE A 3 6.43 -19.08 -4.84
CA ILE A 3 4.99 -18.80 -4.81
C ILE A 3 4.42 -19.25 -6.16
N PRO A 4 3.42 -20.17 -6.18
CA PRO A 4 2.82 -20.67 -7.40
C PRO A 4 2.06 -19.56 -8.16
N THR A 5 1.93 -19.73 -9.46
CA THR A 5 1.05 -18.87 -10.26
C THR A 5 -0.41 -19.23 -9.99
N PHE A 6 -1.30 -18.26 -10.23
CA PHE A 6 -2.74 -18.48 -10.09
C PHE A 6 -3.23 -19.67 -10.94
N ARG A 7 -2.73 -19.82 -12.17
CA ARG A 7 -3.10 -20.88 -13.09
C ARG A 7 -2.75 -22.27 -12.57
N GLU A 8 -1.59 -22.42 -11.90
CA GLU A 8 -1.14 -23.71 -11.34
C GLU A 8 -2.08 -24.23 -10.25
N VAL A 9 -2.77 -23.34 -9.53
CA VAL A 9 -3.64 -23.70 -8.41
C VAL A 9 -5.14 -23.44 -8.67
N GLN A 10 -5.50 -22.98 -9.86
CA GLN A 10 -6.88 -22.62 -10.21
C GLN A 10 -7.88 -23.74 -9.95
N GLY A 11 -7.53 -25.00 -10.27
CA GLY A 11 -8.36 -26.16 -10.01
C GLY A 11 -8.60 -26.39 -8.51
N THR A 12 -7.59 -26.20 -7.68
CA THR A 12 -7.70 -26.31 -6.21
C THR A 12 -8.63 -25.22 -5.66
N ILE A 13 -8.49 -23.98 -6.14
CA ILE A 13 -9.33 -22.86 -5.73
C ILE A 13 -10.78 -23.08 -6.15
N ALA A 14 -11.01 -23.60 -7.36
CA ALA A 14 -12.34 -23.94 -7.86
C ALA A 14 -13.03 -25.01 -7.00
N THR A 15 -12.29 -26.06 -6.62
CA THR A 15 -12.78 -27.11 -5.71
C THR A 15 -13.11 -26.52 -4.34
N GLN A 16 -12.26 -25.68 -3.77
CA GLN A 16 -12.53 -25.02 -2.49
C GLN A 16 -13.79 -24.17 -2.53
N LEU A 17 -14.01 -23.39 -3.60
CA LEU A 17 -15.23 -22.59 -3.76
C LEU A 17 -16.49 -23.48 -3.81
N GLN A 18 -16.43 -24.59 -4.55
CA GLN A 18 -17.57 -25.52 -4.67
C GLN A 18 -17.89 -26.24 -3.35
N GLU A 19 -16.86 -26.72 -2.64
CA GLU A 19 -17.03 -27.47 -1.40
C GLU A 19 -17.47 -26.61 -0.22
N GLN A 20 -16.95 -25.37 -0.16
CA GLN A 20 -17.18 -24.49 1.00
C GLN A 20 -18.34 -23.51 0.78
N GLY A 21 -18.80 -23.35 -0.47
CA GLY A 21 -19.87 -22.43 -0.82
C GLY A 21 -19.51 -20.95 -0.77
N ILE A 22 -18.29 -20.61 -0.33
CA ILE A 22 -17.79 -19.25 -0.20
C ILE A 22 -16.28 -19.22 -0.35
N LEU A 23 -15.77 -18.17 -0.99
CA LEU A 23 -14.34 -17.90 -1.11
C LEU A 23 -14.09 -16.41 -0.94
N ALA A 24 -13.01 -16.05 -0.29
CA ALA A 24 -12.51 -14.68 -0.25
C ALA A 24 -11.07 -14.63 -0.76
N ALA A 25 -10.65 -13.47 -1.26
CA ALA A 25 -9.28 -13.22 -1.65
C ALA A 25 -8.79 -11.86 -1.15
N ILE A 26 -7.53 -11.80 -0.74
CA ILE A 26 -6.81 -10.55 -0.50
C ILE A 26 -5.83 -10.35 -1.63
N LEU A 27 -5.94 -9.23 -2.34
CA LEU A 27 -5.00 -8.81 -3.37
C LEU A 27 -3.95 -7.89 -2.75
N VAL A 28 -2.68 -8.18 -3.04
CA VAL A 28 -1.53 -7.32 -2.74
C VAL A 28 -0.96 -6.84 -4.08
N ASP A 29 -1.06 -5.54 -4.37
CA ASP A 29 -0.61 -4.93 -5.62
C ASP A 29 0.69 -4.16 -5.38
N LEU A 30 1.77 -4.66 -5.93
CA LEU A 30 3.11 -4.08 -5.88
C LEU A 30 3.39 -3.11 -7.06
N GLY A 31 2.42 -2.83 -7.92
CA GLY A 31 2.55 -1.90 -9.05
C GLY A 31 3.21 -0.57 -8.70
N PRO A 32 2.98 0.02 -7.50
CA PRO A 32 3.71 1.20 -7.05
C PRO A 32 5.23 1.06 -7.02
N LEU A 33 5.78 -0.16 -6.88
CA LEU A 33 7.22 -0.43 -6.94
C LEU A 33 7.80 -0.27 -8.35
N GLY A 34 6.97 -0.29 -9.40
CA GLY A 34 7.39 -0.03 -10.79
C GLY A 34 8.07 1.34 -10.98
N GLN A 35 7.92 2.27 -10.02
CA GLN A 35 8.68 3.51 -10.01
C GLN A 35 10.20 3.25 -9.86
N VAL A 36 10.58 2.23 -9.08
CA VAL A 36 11.99 1.84 -8.92
C VAL A 36 12.54 1.36 -10.27
N GLU A 37 11.77 0.57 -11.01
CA GLU A 37 12.16 0.12 -12.35
C GLU A 37 12.36 1.26 -13.32
N ARG A 38 11.40 2.20 -13.37
CA ARG A 38 11.49 3.38 -14.25
C ARG A 38 12.68 4.28 -13.91
N SER A 39 13.07 4.37 -12.65
CA SER A 39 14.13 5.28 -12.19
C SER A 39 15.51 4.63 -12.15
N PHE A 40 15.59 3.32 -11.90
CA PHE A 40 16.85 2.61 -11.61
C PHE A 40 17.06 1.37 -12.48
N GLY A 41 16.12 1.06 -13.37
CA GLY A 41 16.21 -0.05 -14.33
C GLY A 41 15.76 -1.41 -13.77
N GLY A 42 15.51 -2.35 -14.71
CA GLY A 42 14.93 -3.66 -14.40
C GLY A 42 15.80 -4.57 -13.54
N ALA A 43 17.14 -4.40 -13.54
CA ALA A 43 18.03 -5.20 -12.68
C ALA A 43 17.80 -4.86 -11.20
N THR A 44 17.71 -3.56 -10.88
CA THR A 44 17.42 -3.06 -9.52
C THR A 44 16.04 -3.52 -9.07
N PHE A 45 15.05 -3.41 -9.96
CA PHE A 45 13.69 -3.85 -9.67
C PHE A 45 13.62 -5.36 -9.37
N ARG A 46 14.29 -6.20 -10.16
CA ARG A 46 14.37 -7.65 -9.90
C ARG A 46 15.03 -7.97 -8.56
N SER A 47 16.10 -7.24 -8.20
CA SER A 47 16.74 -7.39 -6.89
C SER A 47 15.82 -7.00 -5.74
N LEU A 48 15.09 -5.90 -5.86
CA LEU A 48 14.08 -5.50 -4.88
C LEU A 48 12.97 -6.57 -4.77
N ARG A 49 12.50 -7.05 -5.92
CA ARG A 49 11.47 -8.06 -6.02
C ARG A 49 11.82 -9.35 -5.29
N SER A 50 13.05 -9.83 -5.46
CA SER A 50 13.54 -11.05 -4.78
C SER A 50 13.54 -10.94 -3.25
N GLN A 51 13.48 -9.72 -2.69
CA GLN A 51 13.36 -9.47 -1.26
C GLN A 51 11.90 -9.37 -0.79
N VAL A 52 10.98 -9.05 -1.71
CA VAL A 52 9.54 -8.96 -1.40
C VAL A 52 8.90 -10.36 -1.35
N ASP A 53 9.29 -11.28 -2.23
CA ASP A 53 8.74 -12.63 -2.26
C ASP A 53 8.85 -13.37 -0.88
N PRO A 54 10.02 -13.40 -0.20
CA PRO A 54 10.13 -13.96 1.15
C PRO A 54 9.26 -13.25 2.19
N LEU A 55 9.09 -11.93 2.06
CA LEU A 55 8.23 -11.15 2.96
C LEU A 55 6.76 -11.54 2.83
N LEU A 56 6.29 -11.77 1.60
CA LEU A 56 4.92 -12.22 1.36
C LEU A 56 4.71 -13.67 1.82
N GLU A 57 5.70 -14.53 1.66
CA GLU A 57 5.63 -15.89 2.18
C GLU A 57 5.62 -15.92 3.73
N GLU A 58 6.41 -15.07 4.39
CA GLU A 58 6.34 -14.90 5.85
C GLU A 58 4.98 -14.36 6.29
N MET A 59 4.41 -13.42 5.54
CA MET A 59 3.05 -12.94 5.76
C MET A 59 2.02 -14.07 5.65
N ARG A 60 2.13 -14.90 4.61
CA ARG A 60 1.25 -16.05 4.37
C ARG A 60 1.25 -17.02 5.56
N GLN A 61 2.40 -17.27 6.21
CA GLN A 61 2.51 -18.13 7.39
C GLN A 61 1.66 -17.66 8.60
N ARG A 62 1.17 -16.43 8.59
CA ARG A 62 0.25 -15.88 9.61
C ARG A 62 -1.21 -16.21 9.33
N PHE A 63 -1.49 -16.84 8.21
CA PHE A 63 -2.78 -17.34 7.80
C PHE A 63 -2.84 -18.86 7.96
N ARG A 64 -3.95 -19.47 7.57
CA ARG A 64 -4.14 -20.92 7.68
C ARG A 64 -3.25 -21.66 6.68
N SER A 65 -2.95 -22.92 6.98
CA SER A 65 -2.19 -23.80 6.07
C SER A 65 -2.91 -24.00 4.73
N ASP A 66 -4.23 -23.98 4.77
CA ASP A 66 -5.10 -24.23 3.62
C ASP A 66 -5.33 -22.97 2.76
N ASP A 67 -4.96 -21.78 3.28
CA ASP A 67 -5.00 -20.54 2.51
C ASP A 67 -3.87 -20.53 1.47
N LEU A 68 -4.17 -20.12 0.25
CA LEU A 68 -3.26 -20.22 -0.89
C LEU A 68 -2.75 -18.85 -1.32
N LEU A 69 -1.45 -18.63 -1.22
CA LEU A 69 -0.79 -17.46 -1.80
C LEU A 69 -0.37 -17.78 -3.23
N THR A 70 -0.75 -16.93 -4.17
CA THR A 70 -0.45 -17.07 -5.60
C THR A 70 0.10 -15.77 -6.17
N ARG A 71 0.79 -15.88 -7.30
CA ARG A 71 1.28 -14.75 -8.10
C ARG A 71 0.45 -14.63 -9.36
N ASP A 72 0.18 -13.40 -9.81
CA ASP A 72 -0.39 -13.13 -11.12
C ASP A 72 0.60 -13.49 -12.24
N GLU A 73 0.06 -14.02 -13.35
CA GLU A 73 0.87 -14.53 -14.45
C GLU A 73 1.47 -13.44 -15.34
N HIS A 74 0.76 -12.34 -15.55
CA HIS A 74 1.07 -11.39 -16.61
C HIS A 74 2.08 -10.31 -16.20
N GLU A 75 1.95 -9.74 -15.02
CA GLU A 75 2.81 -8.65 -14.56
C GLU A 75 3.70 -9.05 -13.37
N GLY A 76 3.34 -10.16 -12.70
CA GLY A 76 4.05 -10.63 -11.53
C GLY A 76 4.06 -9.65 -10.34
N ASP A 77 3.39 -8.52 -10.44
CA ASP A 77 3.37 -7.48 -9.42
C ASP A 77 2.16 -7.60 -8.50
N ARG A 78 1.26 -8.53 -8.81
CA ARG A 78 0.07 -8.82 -8.02
C ARG A 78 0.17 -10.20 -7.39
N PHE A 79 -0.22 -10.25 -6.13
CA PHE A 79 -0.32 -11.49 -5.36
C PHE A 79 -1.72 -11.63 -4.81
N LEU A 80 -2.25 -12.82 -4.85
CA LEU A 80 -3.57 -13.17 -4.35
C LEU A 80 -3.43 -14.19 -3.23
N LEU A 81 -3.94 -13.84 -2.06
CA LEU A 81 -4.10 -14.77 -0.95
C LEU A 81 -5.57 -15.20 -0.91
N PHE A 82 -5.83 -16.42 -1.37
CA PHE A 82 -7.15 -17.03 -1.29
C PHE A 82 -7.38 -17.60 0.11
N LEU A 83 -8.46 -17.19 0.73
CA LEU A 83 -8.83 -17.56 2.08
C LEU A 83 -9.91 -18.64 2.02
N THR A 84 -9.62 -19.77 2.65
CA THR A 84 -10.57 -20.86 2.80
C THR A 84 -11.75 -20.46 3.68
N GLY A 85 -12.92 -21.03 3.43
CA GLY A 85 -14.14 -20.77 4.17
C GLY A 85 -13.98 -21.01 5.69
N PRO A 86 -14.85 -20.40 6.50
CA PRO A 86 -14.80 -20.59 7.95
C PRO A 86 -15.07 -22.06 8.30
N ARG A 87 -14.30 -22.58 9.26
CA ARG A 87 -14.55 -23.93 9.79
C ARG A 87 -15.82 -23.93 10.66
N LYS A 88 -16.38 -25.14 10.87
CA LYS A 88 -17.55 -25.31 11.74
C LYS A 88 -17.31 -24.70 13.12
N GLY A 89 -18.11 -23.71 13.49
CA GLY A 89 -17.97 -22.97 14.76
C GLY A 89 -17.17 -21.66 14.68
N GLU A 90 -16.61 -21.32 13.53
CA GLU A 90 -15.96 -20.03 13.31
C GLU A 90 -16.95 -18.98 12.77
N ALA A 91 -16.63 -17.71 12.97
CA ALA A 91 -17.42 -16.62 12.43
C ALA A 91 -17.38 -16.65 10.88
N PRO A 92 -18.51 -16.47 10.19
CA PRO A 92 -18.54 -16.42 8.73
C PRO A 92 -17.72 -15.25 8.20
N PHE A 93 -17.29 -15.33 6.94
CA PHE A 93 -16.70 -14.19 6.27
C PHE A 93 -17.70 -13.03 6.27
N SER A 94 -17.29 -11.92 6.82
CA SER A 94 -18.02 -10.66 6.73
C SER A 94 -17.10 -9.58 6.17
N SER A 95 -17.68 -8.58 5.51
CA SER A 95 -16.91 -7.43 5.02
C SER A 95 -16.13 -6.74 6.15
N ALA A 96 -16.65 -6.75 7.38
CA ALA A 96 -15.97 -6.18 8.54
C ALA A 96 -14.73 -7.00 8.94
N ASN A 97 -14.81 -8.33 8.92
CA ASN A 97 -13.70 -9.21 9.25
C ASN A 97 -12.63 -9.15 8.15
N LEU A 98 -13.03 -9.14 6.87
CA LEU A 98 -12.10 -9.01 5.75
C LEU A 98 -11.37 -7.66 5.76
N ARG A 99 -12.07 -6.56 6.08
CA ARG A 99 -11.42 -5.25 6.27
C ARG A 99 -10.33 -5.29 7.32
N LYS A 100 -10.61 -5.86 8.50
CA LYS A 100 -9.61 -6.03 9.57
C LYS A 100 -8.41 -6.87 9.12
N LEU A 101 -8.65 -7.92 8.32
CA LEU A 101 -7.56 -8.74 7.76
C LEU A 101 -6.71 -7.93 6.79
N VAL A 102 -7.34 -7.18 5.89
CA VAL A 102 -6.64 -6.28 4.96
C VAL A 102 -5.82 -5.22 5.70
N ASP A 103 -6.39 -4.59 6.73
CA ASP A 103 -5.68 -3.60 7.54
C ASP A 103 -4.43 -4.22 8.21
N ARG A 104 -4.55 -5.42 8.75
CA ARG A 104 -3.40 -6.18 9.32
C ARG A 104 -2.33 -6.52 8.27
N VAL A 105 -2.75 -6.91 7.05
CA VAL A 105 -1.83 -7.16 5.93
C VAL A 105 -1.11 -5.86 5.55
N GLU A 106 -1.85 -4.76 5.48
CA GLU A 106 -1.32 -3.44 5.17
C GLU A 106 -0.29 -2.97 6.20
N GLU A 107 -0.61 -3.08 7.48
CA GLU A 107 0.29 -2.78 8.61
C GLU A 107 1.55 -3.66 8.61
N TYR A 108 1.44 -4.88 8.09
CA TYR A 108 2.58 -5.78 7.98
C TYR A 108 3.45 -5.47 6.76
N VAL A 109 2.84 -5.31 5.58
CA VAL A 109 3.54 -5.21 4.28
C VAL A 109 4.14 -3.81 4.09
N ASN A 110 3.35 -2.74 4.26
CA ASN A 110 3.78 -1.39 3.89
C ASN A 110 5.05 -0.89 4.61
N PRO A 111 5.22 -1.07 5.94
CA PRO A 111 6.44 -0.63 6.61
C PRO A 111 7.69 -1.40 6.16
N ARG A 112 7.52 -2.68 5.80
CA ARG A 112 8.61 -3.55 5.35
C ARG A 112 9.04 -3.23 3.93
N VAL A 113 8.08 -3.11 3.03
CA VAL A 113 8.33 -2.67 1.65
C VAL A 113 8.92 -1.26 1.63
N GLY A 114 8.40 -0.34 2.45
CA GLY A 114 8.96 1.00 2.59
C GLY A 114 10.44 1.02 2.99
N ARG A 115 10.88 0.10 3.86
CA ARG A 115 12.31 -0.05 4.20
C ARG A 115 13.15 -0.57 3.04
N LEU A 116 12.62 -1.53 2.29
CA LEU A 116 13.31 -2.10 1.12
C LEU A 116 13.49 -1.05 0.01
N THR A 117 12.55 -0.12 -0.12
CA THR A 117 12.57 0.92 -1.16
C THR A 117 13.33 2.17 -0.76
N LEU A 118 13.66 2.35 0.50
CA LEU A 118 14.30 3.56 1.04
C LEU A 118 15.62 3.94 0.34
N PRO A 119 16.48 3.00 -0.11
CA PRO A 119 17.67 3.35 -0.88
C PRO A 119 17.38 3.97 -2.25
N TYR A 120 16.17 3.74 -2.79
CA TYR A 120 15.80 4.10 -4.15
C TYR A 120 14.79 5.24 -4.22
N LEU A 121 13.82 5.27 -3.30
CA LEU A 121 12.72 6.22 -3.31
C LEU A 121 12.75 7.11 -2.07
N ARG A 122 12.60 8.42 -2.28
CA ARG A 122 12.50 9.39 -1.17
C ARG A 122 11.18 9.25 -0.40
N GLU A 123 10.10 8.98 -1.12
CA GLU A 123 8.81 8.67 -0.53
C GLU A 123 8.59 7.17 -0.51
N LYS A 124 8.08 6.65 0.60
CA LYS A 124 7.74 5.24 0.73
C LYS A 124 6.56 4.93 -0.18
N PRO A 125 6.69 4.02 -1.15
CA PRO A 125 5.56 3.62 -1.97
C PRO A 125 4.55 2.88 -1.09
N ARG A 126 3.27 3.16 -1.30
CA ARG A 126 2.20 2.42 -0.65
C ARG A 126 1.78 1.26 -1.54
N VAL A 127 1.94 0.06 -1.05
CA VAL A 127 1.43 -1.18 -1.67
C VAL A 127 -0.09 -1.16 -1.60
N GLY A 128 -0.73 -1.42 -2.71
CA GLY A 128 -2.18 -1.54 -2.79
C GLY A 128 -2.66 -2.85 -2.17
N ILE A 129 -3.62 -2.78 -1.23
CA ILE A 129 -4.20 -3.98 -0.63
C ILE A 129 -5.71 -3.87 -0.62
N GLY A 130 -6.37 -4.90 -1.15
CA GLY A 130 -7.82 -4.97 -1.23
C GLY A 130 -8.33 -6.39 -1.05
N TYR A 131 -9.62 -6.56 -1.04
CA TYR A 131 -10.25 -7.88 -0.90
C TYR A 131 -11.49 -8.01 -1.77
N GLY A 132 -11.80 -9.24 -2.13
CA GLY A 132 -13.06 -9.65 -2.72
C GLY A 132 -13.65 -10.82 -1.96
N ILE A 133 -14.93 -11.09 -2.21
CA ILE A 133 -15.66 -12.23 -1.68
C ILE A 133 -16.66 -12.71 -2.72
N VAL A 134 -16.77 -14.02 -2.88
CA VAL A 134 -17.73 -14.65 -3.79
C VAL A 134 -18.47 -15.78 -3.08
N LEU A 135 -19.76 -15.90 -3.36
CA LEU A 135 -20.57 -17.03 -2.97
C LEU A 135 -20.70 -17.98 -4.16
N TRP A 136 -20.56 -19.26 -3.90
CA TRP A 136 -20.74 -20.28 -4.92
C TRP A 136 -22.15 -20.23 -5.53
N SER A 137 -22.21 -20.27 -6.84
CA SER A 137 -23.44 -20.43 -7.60
C SER A 137 -23.30 -21.56 -8.63
N PRO A 138 -24.21 -22.54 -8.67
CA PRO A 138 -24.18 -23.60 -9.69
C PRO A 138 -24.55 -23.10 -11.09
N LEU A 139 -24.98 -21.84 -11.22
CA LEU A 139 -25.42 -21.24 -12.50
C LEU A 139 -24.26 -20.72 -13.35
N GLU A 140 -23.07 -20.58 -12.76
CA GLU A 140 -21.87 -20.08 -13.44
C GLU A 140 -20.69 -21.04 -13.23
N SER A 141 -19.74 -21.04 -14.16
CA SER A 141 -18.52 -21.82 -13.96
C SER A 141 -17.69 -21.29 -12.80
N PRO A 142 -16.99 -22.14 -12.05
CA PRO A 142 -16.11 -21.72 -10.95
C PRO A 142 -15.07 -20.69 -11.39
N GLU A 143 -14.49 -20.88 -12.59
CA GLU A 143 -13.45 -20.02 -13.13
C GLU A 143 -13.96 -18.58 -13.32
N ARG A 144 -15.19 -18.43 -13.82
CA ARG A 144 -15.80 -17.11 -14.00
C ARG A 144 -16.09 -16.44 -12.66
N GLN A 145 -16.52 -17.20 -11.67
CA GLN A 145 -16.78 -16.69 -10.32
C GLN A 145 -15.47 -16.25 -9.64
N ILE A 146 -14.40 -17.03 -9.82
CA ILE A 146 -13.06 -16.67 -9.28
C ILE A 146 -12.51 -15.43 -9.99
N LEU A 147 -12.70 -15.31 -11.31
CA LEU A 147 -12.28 -14.11 -12.03
C LEU A 147 -12.98 -12.85 -11.47
N ARG A 148 -14.30 -12.93 -11.23
CA ARG A 148 -15.05 -11.84 -10.60
C ARG A 148 -14.53 -11.52 -9.20
N LEU A 149 -14.19 -12.53 -8.41
CA LEU A 149 -13.57 -12.34 -7.09
C LEU A 149 -12.26 -11.54 -7.18
N VAL A 150 -11.43 -11.85 -8.17
CA VAL A 150 -10.16 -11.12 -8.42
C VAL A 150 -10.42 -9.68 -8.87
N GLU A 151 -11.40 -9.47 -9.76
CA GLU A 151 -11.82 -8.14 -10.20
C GLU A 151 -12.36 -7.30 -9.03
N ASP A 152 -13.18 -7.87 -8.16
CA ASP A 152 -13.70 -7.22 -6.95
C ASP A 152 -12.57 -6.85 -5.98
N ALA A 153 -11.58 -7.73 -5.81
CA ALA A 153 -10.40 -7.44 -5.00
C ALA A 153 -9.58 -6.28 -5.57
N ALA A 154 -9.41 -6.23 -6.90
CA ALA A 154 -8.72 -5.12 -7.57
C ALA A 154 -9.48 -3.80 -7.44
N ALA A 155 -10.80 -3.81 -7.63
CA ALA A 155 -11.65 -2.64 -7.41
C ALA A 155 -11.58 -2.15 -5.95
N SER A 156 -11.47 -3.07 -4.99
CA SER A 156 -11.26 -2.75 -3.58
C SER A 156 -9.92 -2.04 -3.35
N VAL A 157 -8.82 -2.46 -4.01
CA VAL A 157 -7.52 -1.76 -3.96
C VAL A 157 -7.66 -0.32 -4.42
N GLU A 158 -8.27 -0.10 -5.59
CA GLU A 158 -8.46 1.25 -6.13
C GLU A 158 -9.31 2.14 -5.21
N MET A 159 -10.40 1.60 -4.68
CA MET A 159 -11.27 2.34 -3.76
C MET A 159 -10.51 2.76 -2.51
N ARG A 160 -9.73 1.85 -1.90
CA ARG A 160 -8.93 2.15 -0.70
C ARG A 160 -7.85 3.20 -1.00
N ALA A 161 -7.20 3.13 -2.16
CA ALA A 161 -6.22 4.13 -2.58
C ALA A 161 -6.85 5.54 -2.74
N ARG A 162 -8.05 5.62 -3.31
CA ARG A 162 -8.80 6.89 -3.44
C ARG A 162 -9.20 7.47 -2.08
N LEU A 163 -9.71 6.64 -1.17
CA LEU A 163 -10.06 7.06 0.19
C LEU A 163 -8.83 7.58 0.92
N HIS A 164 -7.73 6.84 0.87
CA HIS A 164 -6.49 7.28 1.51
C HIS A 164 -5.97 8.62 0.95
N SER A 165 -5.98 8.78 -0.38
CA SER A 165 -5.58 10.05 -1.00
C SER A 165 -6.48 11.22 -0.57
N ARG A 166 -7.77 10.95 -0.37
CA ARG A 166 -8.71 11.95 0.16
C ARG A 166 -8.38 12.32 1.61
N ASP A 167 -8.17 11.32 2.46
CA ASP A 167 -7.84 11.53 3.87
C ASP A 167 -6.52 12.31 4.03
N GLU A 168 -5.50 11.97 3.21
CA GLU A 168 -4.23 12.71 3.20
C GLU A 168 -4.43 14.17 2.77
N ARG A 169 -5.25 14.41 1.74
CA ARG A 169 -5.58 15.77 1.30
C ARG A 169 -6.33 16.55 2.38
N GLU A 170 -7.35 15.94 2.99
CA GLU A 170 -8.12 16.54 4.08
C GLU A 170 -7.19 16.89 5.27
N ARG A 171 -6.30 15.98 5.66
CA ARG A 171 -5.32 16.25 6.71
C ARG A 171 -4.38 17.41 6.38
N LEU A 172 -3.92 17.53 5.14
CA LEU A 172 -3.08 18.64 4.71
C LEU A 172 -3.85 19.98 4.74
N VAL A 173 -5.12 19.98 4.32
CA VAL A 173 -5.98 21.14 4.40
C VAL A 173 -6.19 21.57 5.86
N GLU A 174 -6.42 20.63 6.77
CA GLU A 174 -6.52 20.93 8.21
C GLU A 174 -5.24 21.57 8.76
N ILE A 175 -4.06 21.04 8.41
CA ILE A 175 -2.76 21.62 8.82
C ILE A 175 -2.64 23.07 8.36
N ILE A 176 -3.03 23.36 7.12
CA ILE A 176 -3.00 24.71 6.55
C ILE A 176 -3.99 25.64 7.27
N GLN A 177 -5.23 25.18 7.46
CA GLN A 177 -6.29 25.96 8.10
C GLN A 177 -6.00 26.26 9.57
N ASN A 178 -5.49 25.27 10.29
CA ASN A 178 -5.17 25.39 11.70
C ASN A 178 -3.80 26.05 11.95
N ARG A 179 -3.08 26.43 10.88
CA ARG A 179 -1.73 26.98 10.96
C ARG A 179 -0.78 26.09 11.78
N GLU A 180 -0.86 24.80 11.63
CA GLU A 180 0.04 23.82 12.25
C GLU A 180 1.44 23.80 11.57
N ILE A 181 1.85 24.95 11.06
CA ILE A 181 3.11 25.19 10.36
C ILE A 181 3.97 26.09 11.24
N TRP A 182 5.23 25.77 11.40
CA TRP A 182 6.15 26.58 12.15
C TRP A 182 7.43 26.85 11.34
N THR A 183 8.17 27.89 11.72
CA THR A 183 9.39 28.29 11.04
C THR A 183 10.60 27.95 11.91
N ALA A 184 11.51 27.14 11.37
CA ALA A 184 12.84 26.96 11.93
C ALA A 184 13.77 28.03 11.36
N PHE A 185 14.55 28.69 12.22
CA PHE A 185 15.54 29.68 11.79
C PHE A 185 16.94 29.07 11.79
N GLN A 186 17.66 29.20 10.66
CA GLN A 186 19.04 28.79 10.51
C GLN A 186 19.91 30.03 10.33
N PRO A 187 21.00 30.23 11.15
CA PRO A 187 21.87 31.38 10.98
C PRO A 187 22.71 31.26 9.71
N ILE A 188 22.84 32.37 9.00
CA ILE A 188 23.76 32.53 7.88
C ILE A 188 25.02 33.20 8.46
N ILE A 189 26.13 32.48 8.38
CA ILE A 189 27.41 32.93 8.99
C ILE A 189 28.32 33.50 7.91
N ASP A 190 28.90 34.66 8.17
CA ASP A 190 30.00 35.18 7.40
C ASP A 190 31.28 34.36 7.70
N LEU A 191 31.92 33.84 6.66
CA LEU A 191 33.14 33.04 6.80
C LEU A 191 34.39 33.87 7.08
N GLY A 192 34.33 35.20 6.89
CA GLY A 192 35.46 36.11 7.12
C GLY A 192 35.65 36.45 8.59
N ASP A 193 34.56 36.74 9.30
CA ASP A 193 34.60 37.15 10.71
C ASP A 193 33.78 36.25 11.65
N SER A 194 33.16 35.19 11.11
CA SER A 194 32.26 34.27 11.83
C SER A 194 31.04 34.97 12.44
N GLY A 195 30.70 36.16 11.98
CA GLY A 195 29.53 36.91 12.39
C GLY A 195 28.22 36.34 11.76
N VAL A 196 27.11 36.56 12.44
CA VAL A 196 25.79 36.22 11.88
C VAL A 196 25.36 37.32 10.94
N MET A 197 25.28 37.04 9.64
CA MET A 197 24.81 37.96 8.61
C MET A 197 23.27 38.04 8.54
N GLY A 198 22.57 36.96 8.91
CA GLY A 198 21.13 36.86 8.81
C GLY A 198 20.59 35.49 9.23
N TRP A 199 19.35 35.28 8.98
CA TRP A 199 18.67 34.04 9.31
C TRP A 199 17.82 33.56 8.12
N GLU A 200 17.95 32.29 7.80
CA GLU A 200 17.06 31.66 6.85
C GLU A 200 15.83 31.10 7.61
N GLY A 201 14.63 31.45 7.15
CA GLY A 201 13.38 30.92 7.66
C GLY A 201 12.97 29.68 6.87
N LEU A 202 12.93 28.54 7.53
CA LEU A 202 12.64 27.25 6.93
C LEU A 202 11.31 26.74 7.46
N SER A 203 10.26 26.74 6.61
CA SER A 203 8.94 26.21 6.97
C SER A 203 9.00 24.74 7.32
N ARG A 204 8.24 24.35 8.33
CA ARG A 204 8.10 22.99 8.85
C ARG A 204 6.64 22.70 9.07
N GLY A 205 6.20 21.48 8.77
CA GLY A 205 4.87 21.01 9.17
C GLY A 205 4.80 20.58 10.63
N PRO A 206 3.75 19.88 11.05
CA PRO A 206 3.55 19.48 12.44
C PRO A 206 4.72 18.65 12.97
N ARG A 207 5.16 18.98 14.18
CA ARG A 207 6.30 18.33 14.82
C ARG A 207 6.08 16.84 15.01
N GLY A 208 7.11 16.03 14.72
CA GLY A 208 7.07 14.58 14.86
C GLY A 208 6.24 13.86 13.78
N SER A 209 5.69 14.59 12.80
CA SER A 209 4.98 14.01 11.67
C SER A 209 5.88 13.82 10.46
N GLU A 210 5.45 12.98 9.51
CA GLU A 210 6.14 12.85 8.20
C GLU A 210 6.16 14.18 7.42
N LEU A 211 5.17 15.05 7.67
CA LEU A 211 5.05 16.37 7.04
C LEU A 211 5.93 17.45 7.68
N GLU A 212 6.66 17.15 8.75
CA GLU A 212 7.62 18.10 9.35
C GLU A 212 8.71 18.55 8.37
N LEU A 213 9.11 17.65 7.48
CA LEU A 213 10.13 17.94 6.48
C LEU A 213 9.57 18.78 5.32
N PRO A 214 10.18 19.92 4.96
CA PRO A 214 9.67 20.81 3.91
C PRO A 214 9.44 20.11 2.57
N LEU A 215 10.41 19.27 2.14
CA LEU A 215 10.30 18.56 0.87
C LEU A 215 9.09 17.64 0.82
N VAL A 216 8.74 17.00 1.95
CA VAL A 216 7.55 16.14 2.04
C VAL A 216 6.30 16.99 2.06
N LEU A 217 6.28 18.05 2.89
CA LEU A 217 5.14 18.95 3.02
C LEU A 217 4.76 19.61 1.68
N PHE A 218 5.72 20.24 1.01
CA PHE A 218 5.50 20.90 -0.28
C PHE A 218 5.26 19.91 -1.40
N GLY A 219 5.93 18.75 -1.39
CA GLY A 219 5.67 17.66 -2.33
C GLY A 219 4.23 17.15 -2.26
N ARG A 220 3.70 16.97 -1.04
CA ARG A 220 2.29 16.60 -0.82
C ARG A 220 1.34 17.72 -1.23
N ALA A 221 1.66 18.98 -0.91
CA ALA A 221 0.86 20.13 -1.33
C ALA A 221 0.76 20.23 -2.86
N ALA A 222 1.85 20.04 -3.57
CA ALA A 222 1.86 20.00 -5.03
C ALA A 222 1.02 18.85 -5.58
N ARG A 223 1.15 17.66 -5.00
CA ARG A 223 0.39 16.48 -5.40
C ARG A 223 -1.13 16.67 -5.25
N TYR A 224 -1.56 17.39 -4.22
CA TYR A 224 -2.98 17.61 -3.91
C TYR A 224 -3.52 18.97 -4.36
N GLY A 225 -2.71 19.77 -5.05
CA GLY A 225 -3.11 21.05 -5.63
C GLY A 225 -3.43 22.13 -4.60
N VAL A 226 -2.73 22.15 -3.46
CA VAL A 226 -2.90 23.13 -2.35
C VAL A 226 -1.59 23.86 -2.02
N THR A 227 -0.70 23.99 -3.01
CA THR A 227 0.61 24.64 -2.82
C THR A 227 0.47 26.12 -2.49
N GLU A 228 -0.42 26.84 -3.20
CA GLU A 228 -0.60 28.28 -2.96
C GLU A 228 -1.15 28.57 -1.55
N GLU A 229 -2.08 27.75 -1.08
CA GLU A 229 -2.64 27.85 0.27
C GLU A 229 -1.56 27.60 1.32
N LEU A 230 -0.70 26.58 1.10
CA LEU A 230 0.45 26.29 1.96
C LEU A 230 1.44 27.47 1.98
N GLU A 231 1.82 28.02 0.82
CA GLU A 231 2.72 29.15 0.74
C GLU A 231 2.19 30.39 1.46
N ARG A 232 0.86 30.65 1.37
CA ARG A 232 0.23 31.73 2.13
C ARG A 232 0.28 31.49 3.63
N ALA A 233 0.13 30.24 4.07
CA ALA A 233 0.19 29.90 5.50
C ALA A 233 1.61 29.93 6.06
N CYS A 234 2.65 29.86 5.21
CA CYS A 234 4.07 29.97 5.61
C CYS A 234 4.55 31.44 5.77
N ARG A 235 3.74 32.40 5.37
CA ARG A 235 4.04 33.86 5.49
C ARG A 235 3.44 34.45 6.74
#